data_cc6b801920820ccfc1a1404a63c7ff58
#
_entry.id   cc6b801920820ccfc1a1404a63c7ff58
#
_cell.length_a   1.000
_cell.length_b   1.000
_cell.length_c   1.000
_cell.angle_alpha   90.00
_cell.angle_beta   90.00
_cell.angle_gamma   90.00
#
_symmetry.space_group_name_H-M   'P 1'
#
loop_
_entity.id
_entity.type
_entity.pdbx_description
1 polymer ?
#
loop_
_entity_poly.entity_id
_entity_poly.type
_entity_poly.pdbx_seq_one_letter_code
_entity_poly.pdbx_strand_id
1 'polypeptide(L)'
;MELRPWTLLMGLTLLPGLALAAGKCERLVITGSPDAPPLLWRDPQDPTRLIGATADVLQQVGKDLGLKIDLLYGGKRSLALDEVRSGRMDILADAPLNLGELDTLDYIHPALVQTDYLVWTRKDSTLAYTTAADLHGHKGAASERARLSAAFETFAGQQLTLQRLPSLTPAFQKLLLGEVDYVLAGRYSGMAMAQTLGMSNDLIAHEVPIDQPGLYLAISHNSACNDPWLRGQLAKKMTELPASGVVQAATQRNLERWKAQLQQPVGTPAK
;
A
#
# COMPACT_ATOMS: atom_id res chain seq x y z
N MET A 1 -13.96 -69.54 -56.41
CA MET A 1 -13.91 -69.36 -54.91
C MET A 1 -13.18 -68.02 -54.67
N GLU A 2 -13.95 -66.96 -54.69
CA GLU A 2 -13.37 -65.61 -54.59
C GLU A 2 -13.55 -65.08 -53.17
N LEU A 3 -12.45 -64.72 -52.53
CA LEU A 3 -12.39 -64.10 -51.20
C LEU A 3 -12.43 -62.61 -51.34
N ARG A 4 -13.49 -61.96 -50.92
CA ARG A 4 -13.62 -60.51 -50.81
C ARG A 4 -12.91 -59.99 -49.51
N PRO A 5 -12.03 -58.94 -49.58
CA PRO A 5 -11.51 -58.36 -48.37
C PRO A 5 -12.50 -57.31 -47.77
N TRP A 6 -12.80 -57.52 -46.49
CA TRP A 6 -13.60 -56.56 -45.68
C TRP A 6 -12.70 -55.46 -45.18
N THR A 7 -12.85 -54.24 -45.72
CA THR A 7 -12.19 -53.03 -45.22
C THR A 7 -12.94 -52.52 -43.99
N LEU A 8 -12.31 -52.62 -42.81
CA LEU A 8 -12.73 -51.96 -41.58
C LEU A 8 -12.39 -50.47 -41.67
N LEU A 9 -13.40 -49.61 -41.83
CA LEU A 9 -13.28 -48.17 -41.61
C LEU A 9 -13.27 -47.91 -40.12
N MET A 10 -12.08 -47.55 -39.59
CA MET A 10 -11.88 -47.11 -38.21
C MET A 10 -12.28 -45.64 -38.12
N GLY A 11 -13.49 -45.33 -37.65
CA GLY A 11 -14.01 -43.99 -37.43
C GLY A 11 -13.27 -43.32 -36.24
N LEU A 12 -12.42 -42.35 -36.57
CA LEU A 12 -11.74 -41.48 -35.60
C LEU A 12 -12.76 -40.45 -35.06
N THR A 13 -13.37 -40.74 -33.90
CA THR A 13 -14.25 -39.78 -33.20
C THR A 13 -13.38 -38.69 -32.58
N LEU A 14 -13.32 -37.52 -33.19
CA LEU A 14 -12.81 -36.26 -32.57
C LEU A 14 -13.80 -35.89 -31.46
N LEU A 15 -13.41 -36.14 -30.21
CA LEU A 15 -14.03 -35.51 -29.03
C LEU A 15 -13.71 -34.04 -29.04
N PRO A 16 -14.70 -33.12 -29.08
CA PRO A 16 -14.43 -31.71 -28.86
C PRO A 16 -13.90 -31.54 -27.43
N GLY A 17 -12.63 -31.18 -27.28
CA GLY A 17 -12.07 -30.78 -26.02
C GLY A 17 -12.91 -29.62 -25.51
N LEU A 18 -13.60 -29.79 -24.38
CA LEU A 18 -14.16 -28.69 -23.60
C LEU A 18 -13.00 -27.80 -23.16
N ALA A 19 -12.71 -26.78 -23.96
CA ALA A 19 -11.92 -25.67 -23.48
C ALA A 19 -12.71 -25.06 -22.32
N LEU A 20 -12.33 -25.40 -21.10
CA LEU A 20 -12.71 -24.64 -19.91
C LEU A 20 -12.23 -23.23 -20.19
N ALA A 21 -13.13 -22.36 -20.68
CA ALA A 21 -12.90 -20.93 -20.66
C ALA A 21 -12.63 -20.61 -19.19
N ALA A 22 -11.39 -20.25 -18.87
CA ALA A 22 -11.03 -19.75 -17.56
C ALA A 22 -12.02 -18.61 -17.29
N GLY A 23 -12.94 -18.82 -16.34
CA GLY A 23 -14.00 -17.88 -16.03
C GLY A 23 -13.35 -16.54 -15.68
N LYS A 24 -13.90 -15.46 -16.24
CA LYS A 24 -13.49 -14.11 -15.91
C LYS A 24 -13.52 -13.96 -14.40
N CYS A 25 -12.44 -13.45 -13.79
CA CYS A 25 -12.40 -13.24 -12.35
C CYS A 25 -13.56 -12.30 -11.94
N GLU A 26 -14.40 -12.73 -11.01
CA GLU A 26 -15.57 -11.97 -10.55
C GLU A 26 -15.33 -11.34 -9.16
N ARG A 27 -14.33 -11.85 -8.43
CA ARG A 27 -14.03 -11.46 -7.07
C ARG A 27 -12.51 -11.38 -6.86
N LEU A 28 -12.05 -10.29 -6.25
CA LEU A 28 -10.67 -10.11 -5.81
C LEU A 28 -10.61 -10.03 -4.29
N VAL A 29 -9.73 -10.82 -3.70
CA VAL A 29 -9.38 -10.75 -2.29
C VAL A 29 -8.10 -9.94 -2.16
N ILE A 30 -8.20 -8.78 -1.53
CA ILE A 30 -7.12 -7.80 -1.45
C ILE A 30 -6.72 -7.61 0.01
N THR A 31 -5.44 -7.44 0.27
CA THR A 31 -4.90 -7.09 1.59
C THR A 31 -3.89 -5.96 1.49
N GLY A 32 -3.36 -5.55 2.63
CA GLY A 32 -2.35 -4.49 2.73
C GLY A 32 -1.93 -4.24 4.17
N SER A 33 -1.26 -3.13 4.42
CA SER A 33 -0.81 -2.78 5.76
C SER A 33 -1.97 -2.34 6.65
N PRO A 34 -2.06 -2.91 7.86
CA PRO A 34 -3.17 -2.62 8.77
C PRO A 34 -2.97 -1.36 9.62
N ASP A 35 -1.87 -0.63 9.44
CA ASP A 35 -1.38 0.43 10.33
C ASP A 35 -0.93 1.70 9.59
N ALA A 36 -1.54 1.99 8.45
CA ALA A 36 -1.22 3.15 7.60
C ALA A 36 -2.42 4.10 7.39
N PRO A 37 -3.12 4.60 8.45
CA PRO A 37 -4.18 5.57 8.28
C PRO A 37 -3.63 6.89 7.71
N PRO A 38 -4.42 7.64 6.93
CA PRO A 38 -5.80 7.38 6.51
C PRO A 38 -5.89 6.54 5.24
N LEU A 39 -4.76 5.99 4.75
CA LEU A 39 -4.74 5.26 3.47
C LEU A 39 -5.31 3.85 3.63
N LEU A 40 -4.80 3.09 4.60
CA LEU A 40 -5.28 1.73 4.87
C LEU A 40 -5.02 1.36 6.33
N TRP A 41 -6.06 0.92 7.05
CA TRP A 41 -5.91 0.42 8.42
C TRP A 41 -6.98 -0.60 8.76
N ARG A 42 -6.75 -1.34 9.86
CA ARG A 42 -7.68 -2.35 10.34
C ARG A 42 -8.95 -1.70 10.87
N ASP A 43 -10.12 -2.20 10.49
CA ASP A 43 -11.41 -1.68 10.97
C ASP A 43 -11.58 -2.02 12.46
N PRO A 44 -11.77 -1.02 13.35
CA PRO A 44 -12.05 -1.29 14.76
C PRO A 44 -13.38 -2.00 15.00
N GLN A 45 -14.35 -1.89 14.08
CA GLN A 45 -15.69 -2.48 14.21
C GLN A 45 -15.74 -3.90 13.62
N ASP A 46 -14.95 -4.17 12.58
CA ASP A 46 -14.78 -5.51 12.01
C ASP A 46 -13.29 -5.81 11.82
N PRO A 47 -12.63 -6.41 12.82
CA PRO A 47 -11.20 -6.65 12.79
C PRO A 47 -10.71 -7.60 11.70
N THR A 48 -11.61 -8.21 10.93
CA THR A 48 -11.26 -9.03 9.76
C THR A 48 -11.08 -8.22 8.50
N ARG A 49 -11.40 -6.92 8.51
CA ARG A 49 -11.39 -6.04 7.34
C ARG A 49 -10.37 -4.92 7.45
N LEU A 50 -10.00 -4.42 6.28
CA LEU A 50 -9.24 -3.18 6.12
C LEU A 50 -10.15 -2.09 5.56
N ILE A 51 -9.98 -0.86 6.08
CA ILE A 51 -10.68 0.35 5.67
C ILE A 51 -9.69 1.46 5.36
N GLY A 52 -10.14 2.53 4.73
CA GLY A 52 -9.31 3.68 4.40
C GLY A 52 -9.49 4.18 2.99
N ALA A 53 -8.72 5.19 2.62
CA ALA A 53 -8.81 5.79 1.29
C ALA A 53 -8.55 4.78 0.17
N THR A 54 -7.55 3.92 0.34
CA THR A 54 -7.24 2.83 -0.59
C THR A 54 -8.43 1.87 -0.74
N ALA A 55 -9.09 1.54 0.38
CA ALA A 55 -10.27 0.67 0.37
C ALA A 55 -11.42 1.32 -0.42
N ASP A 56 -11.72 2.59 -0.15
CA ASP A 56 -12.78 3.32 -0.86
C ASP A 56 -12.54 3.39 -2.37
N VAL A 57 -11.28 3.71 -2.76
CA VAL A 57 -10.89 3.79 -4.18
C VAL A 57 -11.01 2.43 -4.85
N LEU A 58 -10.55 1.35 -4.22
CA LEU A 58 -10.62 0.00 -4.78
C LEU A 58 -12.06 -0.50 -4.89
N GLN A 59 -12.94 -0.16 -3.93
CA GLN A 59 -14.39 -0.45 -4.05
C GLN A 59 -15.00 0.25 -5.28
N GLN A 60 -14.60 1.50 -5.55
CA GLN A 60 -15.06 2.20 -6.75
C GLN A 60 -14.52 1.55 -8.03
N VAL A 61 -13.22 1.21 -8.07
CA VAL A 61 -12.60 0.48 -9.19
C VAL A 61 -13.31 -0.86 -9.44
N GLY A 62 -13.64 -1.59 -8.38
CA GLY A 62 -14.40 -2.84 -8.47
C GLY A 62 -15.77 -2.64 -9.12
N LYS A 63 -16.53 -1.63 -8.69
CA LYS A 63 -17.83 -1.28 -9.30
C LYS A 63 -17.68 -0.98 -10.78
N ASP A 64 -16.70 -0.18 -11.15
CA ASP A 64 -16.47 0.22 -12.54
C ASP A 64 -16.13 -0.97 -13.45
N LEU A 65 -15.45 -1.99 -12.90
CA LEU A 65 -15.02 -3.18 -13.63
C LEU A 65 -16.00 -4.35 -13.50
N GLY A 66 -17.06 -4.21 -12.69
CA GLY A 66 -17.99 -5.29 -12.39
C GLY A 66 -17.39 -6.41 -11.55
N LEU A 67 -16.42 -6.06 -10.68
CA LEU A 67 -15.70 -6.98 -9.80
C LEU A 67 -16.12 -6.78 -8.34
N LYS A 68 -16.30 -7.85 -7.62
CA LYS A 68 -16.42 -7.81 -6.17
C LYS A 68 -15.04 -7.64 -5.54
N ILE A 69 -14.86 -6.62 -4.70
CA ILE A 69 -13.61 -6.38 -3.97
C ILE A 69 -13.83 -6.69 -2.49
N ASP A 70 -13.06 -7.62 -1.94
CA ASP A 70 -13.01 -7.91 -0.52
C ASP A 70 -11.64 -7.48 0.04
N LEU A 71 -11.61 -6.38 0.82
CA LEU A 71 -10.40 -5.95 1.52
C LEU A 71 -10.35 -6.58 2.90
N LEU A 72 -9.45 -7.54 3.07
CA LEU A 72 -9.35 -8.35 4.28
C LEU A 72 -8.03 -8.12 5.00
N TYR A 73 -8.07 -8.23 6.33
CA TYR A 73 -6.88 -8.22 7.15
C TYR A 73 -6.12 -9.53 7.02
N GLY A 74 -4.99 -9.51 6.37
CA GLY A 74 -4.09 -10.66 6.16
C GLY A 74 -3.00 -10.82 7.23
N GLY A 75 -3.15 -10.15 8.40
CA GLY A 75 -2.12 -10.15 9.43
C GLY A 75 -1.19 -8.93 9.38
N LYS A 76 -0.08 -9.00 10.11
CA LYS A 76 1.00 -8.01 9.97
C LYS A 76 1.54 -8.04 8.54
N ARG A 77 2.22 -6.95 8.12
CA ARG A 77 2.68 -6.80 6.73
C ARG A 77 3.41 -8.01 6.14
N SER A 78 4.30 -8.66 6.90
CA SER A 78 5.02 -9.85 6.42
C SER A 78 4.06 -11.00 6.13
N LEU A 79 3.09 -11.24 7.01
CA LEU A 79 2.06 -12.28 6.81
C LEU A 79 1.14 -11.93 5.64
N ALA A 80 0.71 -10.68 5.54
CA ALA A 80 -0.10 -10.21 4.41
C ALA A 80 0.62 -10.43 3.06
N LEU A 81 1.93 -10.16 3.01
CA LEU A 81 2.75 -10.42 1.83
C LEU A 81 2.84 -11.92 1.52
N ASP A 82 3.01 -12.78 2.53
CA ASP A 82 3.06 -14.23 2.34
C ASP A 82 1.70 -14.81 1.90
N GLU A 83 0.58 -14.26 2.39
CA GLU A 83 -0.77 -14.59 1.90
C GLU A 83 -0.93 -14.27 0.41
N VAL A 84 -0.40 -13.10 -0.04
CA VAL A 84 -0.44 -12.72 -1.44
C VAL A 84 0.53 -13.58 -2.27
N ARG A 85 1.78 -13.76 -1.87
CA ARG A 85 2.74 -14.61 -2.60
C ARG A 85 2.23 -16.03 -2.83
N SER A 86 1.50 -16.57 -1.86
CA SER A 86 0.91 -17.92 -1.97
C SER A 86 -0.33 -17.99 -2.85
N GLY A 87 -0.90 -16.84 -3.27
CA GLY A 87 -2.16 -16.78 -4.02
C GLY A 87 -3.42 -16.98 -3.18
N ARG A 88 -3.31 -17.09 -1.83
CA ARG A 88 -4.49 -17.12 -0.95
C ARG A 88 -5.21 -15.78 -0.91
N MET A 89 -4.49 -14.69 -1.13
CA MET A 89 -5.01 -13.37 -1.45
C MET A 89 -4.45 -12.92 -2.78
N ASP A 90 -5.24 -12.21 -3.57
CA ASP A 90 -4.90 -11.90 -4.96
C ASP A 90 -3.93 -10.72 -5.07
N ILE A 91 -4.15 -9.65 -4.28
CA ILE A 91 -3.47 -8.36 -4.43
C ILE A 91 -3.01 -7.82 -3.08
N LEU A 92 -1.79 -7.29 -3.05
CA LEU A 92 -1.28 -6.38 -2.02
C LEU A 92 -1.54 -4.93 -2.47
N ALA A 93 -2.38 -4.18 -1.74
CA ALA A 93 -2.90 -2.88 -2.19
C ALA A 93 -1.97 -1.69 -1.96
N ASP A 94 -0.90 -1.85 -1.19
CA ASP A 94 0.01 -0.78 -0.78
C ASP A 94 1.48 -1.20 -0.88
N ALA A 95 1.81 -1.92 -1.95
CA ALA A 95 3.15 -2.43 -2.19
C ALA A 95 4.09 -1.28 -2.63
N PRO A 96 5.17 -0.96 -1.90
CA PRO A 96 6.26 -0.21 -2.47
C PRO A 96 6.95 -1.08 -3.51
N LEU A 97 7.42 -0.49 -4.61
CA LEU A 97 8.15 -1.23 -5.64
C LEU A 97 9.43 -1.84 -5.03
N ASN A 98 9.54 -3.15 -5.12
CA ASN A 98 10.69 -3.92 -4.65
C ASN A 98 11.10 -4.92 -5.72
N LEU A 99 12.33 -4.78 -6.23
CA LEU A 99 12.84 -5.65 -7.29
C LEU A 99 12.87 -7.13 -6.87
N GLY A 100 13.13 -7.42 -5.59
CA GLY A 100 13.14 -8.79 -5.05
C GLY A 100 11.75 -9.46 -5.02
N GLU A 101 10.67 -8.71 -5.21
CA GLU A 101 9.30 -9.25 -5.26
C GLU A 101 8.82 -9.55 -6.68
N LEU A 102 9.55 -9.11 -7.71
CA LEU A 102 9.14 -9.27 -9.11
C LEU A 102 9.08 -10.73 -9.56
N ASP A 103 9.75 -11.65 -8.85
CA ASP A 103 9.65 -13.09 -9.13
C ASP A 103 8.32 -13.72 -8.67
N THR A 104 7.53 -12.97 -7.86
CA THR A 104 6.29 -13.49 -7.26
C THR A 104 5.09 -12.58 -7.46
N LEU A 105 5.31 -11.31 -7.78
CA LEU A 105 4.27 -10.28 -7.90
C LEU A 105 4.43 -9.46 -9.19
N ASP A 106 3.31 -9.24 -9.88
CA ASP A 106 3.20 -8.24 -10.95
C ASP A 106 2.74 -6.91 -10.37
N TYR A 107 3.52 -5.85 -10.55
CA TYR A 107 3.16 -4.50 -10.12
C TYR A 107 2.31 -3.78 -11.18
N ILE A 108 1.14 -3.31 -10.78
CA ILE A 108 0.23 -2.55 -11.65
C ILE A 108 0.65 -1.08 -11.65
N HIS A 109 1.06 -0.60 -12.80
CA HIS A 109 1.46 0.81 -13.00
C HIS A 109 0.33 1.64 -13.63
N PRO A 110 0.28 2.96 -13.31
CA PRO A 110 1.09 3.68 -12.31
C PRO A 110 0.72 3.32 -10.86
N ALA A 111 1.44 3.89 -9.88
CA ALA A 111 1.11 3.73 -8.46
C ALA A 111 -0.31 4.20 -8.17
N LEU A 112 -1.01 3.49 -7.28
CA LEU A 112 -2.33 3.87 -6.78
C LEU A 112 -2.28 5.22 -6.04
N VAL A 113 -1.23 5.41 -5.22
CA VAL A 113 -1.00 6.63 -4.44
C VAL A 113 0.50 6.86 -4.29
N GLN A 114 0.90 8.13 -4.24
CA GLN A 114 2.22 8.54 -3.78
C GLN A 114 2.10 9.03 -2.34
N THR A 115 3.09 8.68 -1.52
CA THR A 115 3.12 9.08 -0.12
C THR A 115 4.26 10.06 0.13
N ASP A 116 3.91 11.29 0.53
CA ASP A 116 4.91 12.29 0.89
C ASP A 116 5.60 11.90 2.18
N TYR A 117 6.91 11.70 2.14
CA TYR A 117 7.75 11.72 3.33
C TYR A 117 8.28 13.13 3.53
N LEU A 118 8.05 13.67 4.73
CA LEU A 118 8.38 15.03 5.10
C LEU A 118 9.50 15.04 6.15
N VAL A 119 10.22 16.15 6.18
CA VAL A 119 11.12 16.50 7.27
C VAL A 119 10.32 17.16 8.37
N TRP A 120 10.38 16.59 9.56
CA TRP A 120 9.74 17.10 10.78
C TRP A 120 10.80 17.66 11.70
N THR A 121 10.61 18.90 12.15
CA THR A 121 11.51 19.57 13.09
C THR A 121 10.73 20.06 14.31
N ARG A 122 11.44 20.41 15.38
CA ARG A 122 10.84 21.23 16.43
C ARG A 122 10.48 22.59 15.89
N LYS A 123 9.47 23.22 16.48
CA LYS A 123 9.01 24.56 16.12
C LYS A 123 10.09 25.65 16.35
N ASP A 124 10.94 25.46 17.34
CA ASP A 124 12.05 26.34 17.69
C ASP A 124 13.37 25.98 16.96
N SER A 125 13.33 25.02 16.04
CA SER A 125 14.50 24.61 15.27
C SER A 125 14.97 25.70 14.34
N THR A 126 16.29 25.88 14.24
CA THR A 126 16.95 26.75 13.28
C THR A 126 17.28 26.06 11.96
N LEU A 127 16.96 24.77 11.83
CA LEU A 127 17.17 24.02 10.60
C LEU A 127 16.25 24.54 9.49
N ALA A 128 16.84 25.19 8.50
CA ALA A 128 16.15 25.58 7.28
C ALA A 128 16.21 24.41 6.29
N TYR A 129 15.05 23.89 5.87
CA TYR A 129 14.95 22.78 4.94
C TYR A 129 14.24 23.18 3.66
N THR A 130 14.89 22.98 2.53
CA THR A 130 14.36 23.10 1.16
C THR A 130 14.73 21.93 0.28
N THR A 131 15.89 21.31 0.53
CA THR A 131 16.42 20.16 -0.22
C THR A 131 17.03 19.15 0.72
N ALA A 132 17.21 17.92 0.24
CA ALA A 132 17.85 16.85 1.02
C ALA A 132 19.29 17.19 1.44
N ALA A 133 19.99 18.05 0.68
CA ALA A 133 21.34 18.50 1.01
C ALA A 133 21.40 19.34 2.29
N ASP A 134 20.33 20.04 2.65
CA ASP A 134 20.25 20.87 3.86
C ASP A 134 20.30 20.04 5.15
N LEU A 135 20.12 18.72 5.03
CA LEU A 135 20.19 17.79 6.16
C LEU A 135 21.63 17.27 6.43
N HIS A 136 22.61 17.63 5.60
CA HIS A 136 24.00 17.26 5.83
C HIS A 136 24.52 17.83 7.14
N GLY A 137 25.17 16.98 7.93
CA GLY A 137 25.73 17.37 9.24
C GLY A 137 24.70 17.42 10.37
N HIS A 138 23.41 17.27 10.07
CA HIS A 138 22.34 17.17 11.07
C HIS A 138 22.04 15.70 11.44
N LYS A 139 21.62 15.49 12.67
CA LYS A 139 21.23 14.17 13.18
C LYS A 139 19.74 13.95 12.90
N GLY A 140 19.43 12.97 12.10
CA GLY A 140 18.05 12.58 11.79
C GLY A 140 17.63 11.28 12.47
N ALA A 141 16.31 11.08 12.53
CA ALA A 141 15.73 9.79 12.87
C ALA A 141 14.59 9.41 11.90
N ALA A 142 14.38 8.11 11.71
CA ALA A 142 13.24 7.56 11.00
C ALA A 142 12.82 6.23 11.63
N SER A 143 11.56 5.84 11.42
CA SER A 143 11.11 4.51 11.79
C SER A 143 11.76 3.45 10.90
N GLU A 144 12.13 2.28 11.46
CA GLU A 144 12.51 1.09 10.69
C GLU A 144 11.40 0.62 9.74
N ARG A 145 10.14 1.01 10.04
CA ARG A 145 8.97 0.71 9.22
C ARG A 145 8.71 1.75 8.13
N ALA A 146 9.53 2.80 8.04
CA ALA A 146 9.41 3.78 6.97
C ALA A 146 9.61 3.09 5.61
N ARG A 147 8.78 3.48 4.63
CA ARG A 147 8.79 2.91 3.28
C ARG A 147 9.34 3.95 2.32
N LEU A 148 10.59 4.29 2.52
CA LEU A 148 11.31 5.20 1.64
C LEU A 148 11.67 4.50 0.33
N SER A 149 11.84 5.26 -0.74
CA SER A 149 12.27 4.72 -2.03
C SER A 149 13.70 4.16 -1.95
N ALA A 150 14.00 3.16 -2.76
CA ALA A 150 15.36 2.59 -2.83
C ALA A 150 16.42 3.64 -3.19
N ALA A 151 16.05 4.62 -4.04
CA ALA A 151 16.92 5.73 -4.40
C ALA A 151 17.23 6.61 -3.19
N PHE A 152 16.19 6.94 -2.39
CA PHE A 152 16.39 7.73 -1.17
C PHE A 152 17.16 6.95 -0.10
N GLU A 153 16.92 5.66 0.08
CA GLU A 153 17.68 4.83 1.03
C GLU A 153 19.19 4.81 0.69
N THR A 154 19.51 4.72 -0.60
CA THR A 154 20.91 4.79 -1.07
C THR A 154 21.51 6.16 -0.77
N PHE A 155 20.81 7.24 -1.08
CA PHE A 155 21.24 8.60 -0.77
C PHE A 155 21.44 8.81 0.75
N ALA A 156 20.44 8.43 1.55
CA ALA A 156 20.49 8.59 3.00
C ALA A 156 21.64 7.83 3.63
N GLY A 157 21.90 6.60 3.17
CA GLY A 157 23.02 5.78 3.66
C GLY A 157 24.40 6.37 3.35
N GLN A 158 24.52 7.19 2.29
CA GLN A 158 25.78 7.82 1.89
C GLN A 158 25.97 9.23 2.46
N GLN A 159 24.90 9.97 2.65
CA GLN A 159 24.94 11.42 2.83
C GLN A 159 24.33 11.91 4.16
N LEU A 160 23.52 11.09 4.83
CA LEU A 160 22.80 11.52 6.03
C LEU A 160 23.23 10.72 7.27
N THR A 161 23.21 11.40 8.43
CA THR A 161 23.30 10.74 9.72
C THR A 161 21.91 10.41 10.22
N LEU A 162 21.36 9.25 9.79
CA LEU A 162 19.98 8.86 10.04
C LEU A 162 19.89 7.64 10.95
N GLN A 163 19.38 7.84 12.18
CA GLN A 163 19.11 6.77 13.14
C GLN A 163 17.80 6.07 12.78
N ARG A 164 17.82 4.73 12.67
CA ARG A 164 16.62 3.91 12.53
C ARG A 164 16.10 3.49 13.90
N LEU A 165 14.81 3.72 14.15
CA LEU A 165 14.15 3.44 15.42
C LEU A 165 12.93 2.52 15.20
N PRO A 166 12.52 1.71 16.19
CA PRO A 166 11.46 0.72 16.03
C PRO A 166 10.10 1.31 15.58
N SER A 167 9.84 2.59 15.91
CA SER A 167 8.60 3.28 15.54
C SER A 167 8.79 4.79 15.50
N LEU A 168 7.74 5.54 15.09
CA LEU A 168 7.74 7.00 15.11
C LEU A 168 7.69 7.58 16.53
N THR A 169 7.12 6.85 17.50
CA THR A 169 7.04 7.32 18.89
C THR A 169 8.40 7.69 19.46
N PRO A 170 9.40 6.80 19.55
CA PRO A 170 10.72 7.17 20.04
C PRO A 170 11.43 8.17 19.13
N ALA A 171 11.14 8.20 17.82
CA ALA A 171 11.72 9.19 16.92
C ALA A 171 11.27 10.62 17.28
N PHE A 172 9.96 10.85 17.46
CA PHE A 172 9.44 12.15 17.85
C PHE A 172 9.80 12.53 19.29
N GLN A 173 9.88 11.57 20.22
CA GLN A 173 10.38 11.84 21.57
C GLN A 173 11.83 12.35 21.54
N LYS A 174 12.73 11.71 20.78
CA LYS A 174 14.11 12.17 20.61
C LYS A 174 14.19 13.54 19.94
N LEU A 175 13.30 13.83 18.99
CA LEU A 175 13.22 15.16 18.36
C LEU A 175 12.89 16.23 19.39
N LEU A 176 11.89 16.03 20.23
CA LEU A 176 11.53 16.99 21.28
C LEU A 176 12.63 17.19 22.35
N LEU A 177 13.33 16.09 22.69
CA LEU A 177 14.46 16.17 23.64
C LEU A 177 15.72 16.82 23.04
N GLY A 178 15.71 17.12 21.71
CA GLY A 178 16.87 17.67 21.03
C GLY A 178 18.02 16.67 20.80
N GLU A 179 17.74 15.37 20.95
CA GLU A 179 18.73 14.30 20.67
C GLU A 179 18.93 14.11 19.16
N VAL A 180 17.92 14.47 18.36
CA VAL A 180 17.97 14.56 16.89
C VAL A 180 17.44 15.91 16.43
N ASP A 181 17.90 16.37 15.27
CA ASP A 181 17.53 17.67 14.70
C ASP A 181 16.25 17.57 13.86
N TYR A 182 16.02 16.39 13.24
CA TYR A 182 14.85 16.15 12.39
C TYR A 182 14.40 14.70 12.44
N VAL A 183 13.14 14.48 12.05
CA VAL A 183 12.55 13.15 11.84
C VAL A 183 12.00 13.05 10.42
N LEU A 184 12.26 11.93 9.75
CA LEU A 184 11.61 11.59 8.48
C LEU A 184 10.37 10.75 8.75
N ALA A 185 9.21 11.28 8.39
CA ALA A 185 7.94 10.59 8.55
C ALA A 185 6.99 10.94 7.41
N GLY A 186 6.16 9.97 7.04
CA GLY A 186 5.08 10.23 6.09
C GLY A 186 4.16 11.35 6.59
N ARG A 187 3.66 12.19 5.70
CA ARG A 187 2.78 13.34 6.04
C ARG A 187 1.71 12.94 7.03
N TYR A 188 0.90 11.97 6.71
CA TYR A 188 -0.24 11.56 7.53
C TYR A 188 0.17 10.78 8.79
N SER A 189 1.13 9.87 8.67
CA SER A 189 1.62 9.11 9.83
C SER A 189 2.32 10.00 10.86
N GLY A 190 3.06 11.02 10.37
CA GLY A 190 3.67 12.03 11.22
C GLY A 190 2.63 12.90 11.93
N MET A 191 1.62 13.41 11.20
CA MET A 191 0.50 14.16 11.78
C MET A 191 -0.24 13.33 12.84
N ALA A 192 -0.53 12.08 12.51
CA ALA A 192 -1.16 11.14 13.40
C ALA A 192 -0.40 10.95 14.70
N MET A 193 0.88 10.69 14.58
CA MET A 193 1.75 10.47 15.74
C MET A 193 1.89 11.74 16.58
N ALA A 194 2.10 12.89 15.95
CA ALA A 194 2.17 14.19 16.65
C ALA A 194 0.89 14.46 17.45
N GLN A 195 -0.29 14.17 16.88
CA GLN A 195 -1.57 14.31 17.57
C GLN A 195 -1.70 13.31 18.74
N THR A 196 -1.37 12.05 18.53
CA THR A 196 -1.46 10.99 19.56
C THR A 196 -0.57 11.29 20.75
N LEU A 197 0.61 11.87 20.51
CA LEU A 197 1.56 12.25 21.55
C LEU A 197 1.29 13.64 22.16
N GLY A 198 0.29 14.38 21.68
CA GLY A 198 0.00 15.74 22.14
C GLY A 198 1.03 16.78 21.68
N MET A 199 1.83 16.50 20.65
CA MET A 199 2.99 17.29 20.20
C MET A 199 2.71 18.17 18.96
N SER A 200 1.45 18.25 18.51
CA SER A 200 1.11 18.94 17.26
C SER A 200 1.48 20.41 17.22
N ASN A 201 1.57 21.06 18.39
CA ASN A 201 1.94 22.47 18.49
C ASN A 201 3.46 22.70 18.62
N ASP A 202 4.23 21.65 18.85
CA ASP A 202 5.68 21.71 19.12
C ASP A 202 6.51 21.30 17.89
N LEU A 203 5.83 20.77 16.86
CA LEU A 203 6.46 20.24 15.66
C LEU A 203 6.02 21.00 14.42
N ILE A 204 6.92 21.07 13.44
CA ILE A 204 6.67 21.58 12.08
C ILE A 204 6.95 20.44 11.09
N ALA A 205 6.01 20.20 10.20
CA ALA A 205 6.22 19.42 8.99
C ALA A 205 6.59 20.39 7.86
N HIS A 206 7.77 20.24 7.29
CA HIS A 206 8.17 21.01 6.11
C HIS A 206 7.40 20.50 4.88
N GLU A 207 6.82 21.44 4.11
CA GLU A 207 5.90 21.09 3.01
C GLU A 207 6.56 20.42 1.81
N VAL A 208 7.87 20.67 1.59
CA VAL A 208 8.62 20.03 0.49
C VAL A 208 8.92 18.59 0.87
N PRO A 209 8.40 17.60 0.12
CA PRO A 209 8.70 16.21 0.40
C PRO A 209 10.19 15.89 0.15
N ILE A 210 10.78 15.12 1.05
CA ILE A 210 12.14 14.59 0.84
C ILE A 210 12.16 13.33 0.00
N ASP A 211 11.05 12.58 0.02
CA ASP A 211 10.85 11.38 -0.79
C ASP A 211 9.35 11.18 -1.05
N GLN A 212 9.01 10.62 -2.21
CA GLN A 212 7.62 10.37 -2.62
C GLN A 212 7.47 8.95 -3.20
N PRO A 213 7.65 7.91 -2.38
CA PRO A 213 7.49 6.55 -2.86
C PRO A 213 6.06 6.27 -3.32
N GLY A 214 5.96 5.60 -4.47
CA GLY A 214 4.70 5.08 -4.97
C GLY A 214 4.27 3.83 -4.19
N LEU A 215 2.98 3.73 -3.90
CA LEU A 215 2.34 2.51 -3.41
C LEU A 215 1.50 1.93 -4.55
N TYR A 216 1.80 0.70 -4.90
CA TYR A 216 1.24 0.02 -6.06
C TYR A 216 0.25 -1.06 -5.65
N LEU A 217 -0.62 -1.44 -6.56
CA LEU A 217 -1.27 -2.74 -6.51
C LEU A 217 -0.27 -3.77 -7.02
N ALA A 218 -0.01 -4.81 -6.23
CA ALA A 218 0.85 -5.92 -6.63
C ALA A 218 0.03 -7.21 -6.61
N ILE A 219 -0.20 -7.80 -7.79
CA ILE A 219 -0.96 -9.03 -7.97
C ILE A 219 -0.06 -10.24 -7.93
N SER A 220 -0.49 -11.28 -7.21
CA SER A 220 0.26 -12.54 -7.10
C SER A 220 0.35 -13.28 -8.42
N HIS A 221 1.54 -13.81 -8.76
CA HIS A 221 1.69 -14.76 -9.86
C HIS A 221 0.87 -16.03 -9.64
N ASN A 222 0.60 -16.39 -8.37
CA ASN A 222 -0.19 -17.57 -7.96
C ASN A 222 -1.68 -17.27 -7.83
N SER A 223 -2.14 -16.04 -8.06
CA SER A 223 -3.57 -15.71 -8.04
C SER A 223 -4.27 -16.30 -9.26
N ALA A 224 -5.38 -16.98 -9.04
CA ALA A 224 -6.27 -17.44 -10.11
C ALA A 224 -6.87 -16.29 -10.94
N CYS A 225 -6.85 -15.06 -10.40
CA CYS A 225 -7.32 -13.86 -11.05
C CYS A 225 -6.23 -13.14 -11.84
N ASN A 226 -4.97 -13.57 -11.79
CA ASN A 226 -3.87 -12.91 -12.48
C ASN A 226 -3.88 -13.24 -13.98
N ASP A 227 -4.65 -12.50 -14.74
CA ASP A 227 -4.70 -12.58 -16.19
C ASP A 227 -4.36 -11.24 -16.88
N PRO A 228 -3.93 -11.25 -18.14
CA PRO A 228 -3.52 -10.03 -18.86
C PRO A 228 -4.65 -8.99 -18.99
N TRP A 229 -5.91 -9.43 -19.11
CA TRP A 229 -7.04 -8.51 -19.23
C TRP A 229 -7.23 -7.73 -17.92
N LEU A 230 -7.24 -8.44 -16.78
CA LEU A 230 -7.40 -7.81 -15.46
C LEU A 230 -6.28 -6.82 -15.18
N ARG A 231 -5.01 -7.23 -15.41
CA ARG A 231 -3.87 -6.31 -15.24
C ARG A 231 -4.02 -5.05 -16.10
N GLY A 232 -4.43 -5.21 -17.36
CA GLY A 232 -4.68 -4.09 -18.25
C GLY A 232 -5.80 -3.16 -17.78
N GLN A 233 -6.92 -3.72 -17.27
CA GLN A 233 -8.02 -2.92 -16.73
C GLN A 233 -7.61 -2.18 -15.45
N LEU A 234 -6.90 -2.83 -14.53
CA LEU A 234 -6.38 -2.20 -13.34
C LEU A 234 -5.39 -1.08 -13.68
N ALA A 235 -4.44 -1.31 -14.60
CA ALA A 235 -3.49 -0.28 -15.06
C ALA A 235 -4.21 0.93 -15.68
N LYS A 236 -5.24 0.68 -16.51
CA LYS A 236 -6.08 1.76 -17.05
C LYS A 236 -6.72 2.57 -15.93
N LYS A 237 -7.34 1.91 -14.95
CA LYS A 237 -7.95 2.59 -13.79
C LYS A 237 -6.92 3.38 -12.99
N MET A 238 -5.75 2.82 -12.69
CA MET A 238 -4.68 3.55 -11.99
C MET A 238 -4.23 4.79 -12.78
N THR A 239 -4.24 4.75 -14.11
CA THR A 239 -3.91 5.91 -14.95
C THR A 239 -5.00 7.00 -14.92
N GLU A 240 -6.26 6.63 -14.81
CA GLU A 240 -7.40 7.56 -14.75
C GLU A 240 -7.53 8.26 -13.39
N LEU A 241 -7.15 7.60 -12.29
CA LEU A 241 -7.35 8.06 -10.91
C LEU A 241 -6.76 9.45 -10.60
N PRO A 242 -5.52 9.81 -11.00
CA PRO A 242 -4.94 11.11 -10.66
C PRO A 242 -5.76 12.29 -11.17
N ALA A 243 -6.31 12.19 -12.38
CA ALA A 243 -7.12 13.24 -12.99
C ALA A 243 -8.54 13.33 -12.40
N SER A 244 -9.01 12.27 -11.74
CA SER A 244 -10.39 12.19 -11.22
C SER A 244 -10.59 12.90 -9.88
N GLY A 245 -9.52 13.18 -9.12
CA GLY A 245 -9.58 13.71 -7.75
C GLY A 245 -10.13 12.72 -6.71
N VAL A 246 -10.48 11.50 -7.10
CA VAL A 246 -11.09 10.49 -6.22
C VAL A 246 -10.16 10.10 -5.07
N VAL A 247 -8.86 9.95 -5.34
CA VAL A 247 -7.87 9.56 -4.33
C VAL A 247 -7.75 10.63 -3.25
N GLN A 248 -7.65 11.91 -3.65
CA GLN A 248 -7.57 13.04 -2.72
C GLN A 248 -8.83 13.16 -1.86
N ALA A 249 -10.00 13.07 -2.50
CA ALA A 249 -11.28 13.12 -1.80
C ALA A 249 -11.46 11.95 -0.81
N ALA A 250 -11.07 10.73 -1.21
CA ALA A 250 -11.08 9.57 -0.33
C ALA A 250 -10.11 9.73 0.84
N THR A 251 -8.89 10.25 0.57
CA THR A 251 -7.88 10.49 1.61
C THR A 251 -8.38 11.49 2.65
N GLN A 252 -8.99 12.60 2.21
CA GLN A 252 -9.51 13.62 3.13
C GLN A 252 -10.65 13.07 4.00
N ARG A 253 -11.62 12.38 3.41
CA ARG A 253 -12.73 11.74 4.18
C ARG A 253 -12.21 10.76 5.21
N ASN A 254 -11.24 9.94 4.83
CA ASN A 254 -10.70 8.93 5.72
C ASN A 254 -9.76 9.51 6.78
N LEU A 255 -9.10 10.65 6.53
CA LEU A 255 -8.37 11.40 7.54
C LEU A 255 -9.30 11.89 8.66
N GLU A 256 -10.46 12.46 8.30
CA GLU A 256 -11.45 12.88 9.30
C GLU A 256 -12.07 11.69 10.05
N ARG A 257 -12.37 10.59 9.33
CA ARG A 257 -12.84 9.34 9.95
C ARG A 257 -11.84 8.82 11.00
N TRP A 258 -10.57 8.79 10.64
CA TRP A 258 -9.52 8.31 11.53
C TRP A 258 -9.34 9.22 12.74
N LYS A 259 -9.32 10.58 12.57
CA LYS A 259 -9.30 11.53 13.69
C LYS A 259 -10.47 11.34 14.63
N ALA A 260 -11.68 11.13 14.11
CA ALA A 260 -12.86 10.86 14.93
C ALA A 260 -12.72 9.54 15.73
N GLN A 261 -12.12 8.51 15.16
CA GLN A 261 -11.84 7.26 15.86
C GLN A 261 -10.85 7.44 17.03
N LEU A 262 -9.84 8.30 16.89
CA LEU A 262 -8.89 8.60 17.96
C LEU A 262 -9.53 9.36 19.14
N GLN A 263 -10.61 10.09 18.90
CA GLN A 263 -11.32 10.85 19.92
C GLN A 263 -12.35 9.98 20.70
N GLN A 264 -12.67 8.78 20.21
CA GLN A 264 -13.55 7.87 20.91
C GLN A 264 -12.81 7.22 22.07
N PRO A 265 -13.38 7.22 23.31
CA PRO A 265 -12.76 6.53 24.43
C PRO A 265 -12.59 5.04 24.10
N VAL A 266 -11.40 4.52 24.33
CA VAL A 266 -11.13 3.08 24.24
C VAL A 266 -11.99 2.39 25.32
N GLY A 267 -13.13 1.78 24.94
CA GLY A 267 -13.87 0.96 25.89
C GLY A 267 -15.37 1.08 25.93
N THR A 268 -16.07 1.29 24.82
CA THR A 268 -17.51 0.98 24.81
C THR A 268 -17.82 0.11 23.59
N PRO A 269 -18.02 -1.22 23.78
CA PRO A 269 -18.59 -2.02 22.72
C PRO A 269 -19.98 -1.47 22.42
N ALA A 270 -20.26 -1.21 21.14
CA ALA A 270 -21.60 -0.83 20.69
C ALA A 270 -22.60 -1.92 21.16
N LYS A 271 -23.68 -1.50 21.83
CA LYS A 271 -24.80 -2.34 22.22
C LYS A 271 -25.55 -2.83 20.99
#